data_2613520c1837088246edfb2ddec2cdf2
#
_entry.id   2613520c1837088246edfb2ddec2cdf2
#
_cell.length_a   1.000
_cell.length_b   1.000
_cell.length_c   1.000
_cell.angle_alpha   90.00
_cell.angle_beta   90.00
_cell.angle_gamma   90.00
#
_symmetry.space_group_name_H-M   'P 1'
#
loop_
_entity.id
_entity.type
_entity.pdbx_description
1 polymer ?
#
loop_
_entity_poly.entity_id
_entity_poly.type
_entity_poly.pdbx_seq_one_letter_code
_entity_poly.pdbx_strand_id
1 'polypeptide(L)'
;MCSSDLEAVEELLRADGLMPEGQSLYAPNQVTVLHHVTQALRAHKLFARDVDYIVKDGQVVIIDEFTGRMMAGRRYSEGLHQALEAKEKVEIQRENQTLASITFQNLFRMYPKLAGMTGTAMTEASEFGEIYRLEVVEVPTNVPVARKDADDEIYRTLADKTRAIVKLIKECQERNQPMLVGTVSIEKSEALSDELKKAGIAHNVLNARFHEQEAQIVAQAGRPGTVTIATNMAGRGTDIQLGGNVEMLVRQSAPEIAAKFADEDQRKSELARVEAEIRAGVERDREIVRKAGGLYVVGTERHESRRIDNQLRGRSGRQGDPGASKFFLSLEDDLMRIFGNNKVLDWVQKKGMADDEALTHRWLNKALETAQGKVEARNFEIRKNLLRFDDVMNSQRKEIYKERIELMATEDVSEVVSEMRRDVIEAMVSRHIPEGVYAEQWKTAELKDDVQRVFGLDLPLDAWAREEGIAEEEIKNRLGESTDRLFAQKAAQYGPEVWRQVEKSVLMQLFDQSWKEHLLHLDHLRQGIGLRAYGQKDPLNEYKREAFNLFNDMLTGLREQTVNVLATLQLRMEAPPDRKSTRLNSSHRCISYAVFC
;
A
#
# COMPACT_ATOMS: atom_id res chain seq x y z
N MET A 1 20.85 -12.51 15.82
CA MET A 1 21.44 -12.33 17.18
C MET A 1 22.30 -13.54 17.48
N CYS A 2 23.50 -13.32 18.00
CA CYS A 2 24.33 -14.42 18.51
C CYS A 2 23.73 -14.94 19.83
N SER A 3 24.07 -16.16 20.24
CA SER A 3 23.55 -16.76 21.48
C SER A 3 23.79 -15.87 22.72
N SER A 4 24.96 -15.25 22.80
CA SER A 4 25.34 -14.30 23.85
C SER A 4 24.48 -13.02 23.91
N ASP A 5 24.03 -12.54 22.74
CA ASP A 5 23.21 -11.33 22.68
C ASP A 5 21.78 -11.62 23.15
N LEU A 6 21.29 -12.84 22.91
CA LEU A 6 20.00 -13.30 23.35
C LEU A 6 19.94 -13.44 24.87
N GLU A 7 20.96 -14.07 25.46
CA GLU A 7 21.08 -14.21 26.92
C GLU A 7 21.05 -12.84 27.62
N ALA A 8 21.79 -11.86 27.08
CA ALA A 8 21.81 -10.50 27.61
C ALA A 8 20.42 -9.81 27.51
N VAL A 9 19.67 -10.03 26.44
CA VAL A 9 18.30 -9.51 26.30
C VAL A 9 17.37 -10.19 27.29
N GLU A 10 17.46 -11.51 27.48
CA GLU A 10 16.66 -12.24 28.46
C GLU A 10 16.94 -11.79 29.91
N GLU A 11 18.21 -11.53 30.27
CA GLU A 11 18.59 -10.98 31.55
C GLU A 11 17.98 -9.59 31.82
N LEU A 12 18.02 -8.70 30.81
CA LEU A 12 17.39 -7.38 30.92
C LEU A 12 15.88 -7.48 31.11
N LEU A 13 15.21 -8.34 30.33
CA LEU A 13 13.76 -8.54 30.45
C LEU A 13 13.34 -9.14 31.78
N ARG A 14 14.19 -10.01 32.38
CA ARG A 14 13.97 -10.54 33.76
C ARG A 14 14.17 -9.45 34.80
N ALA A 15 15.21 -8.63 34.65
CA ALA A 15 15.48 -7.52 35.57
C ALA A 15 14.33 -6.50 35.59
N ASP A 16 13.69 -6.25 34.45
CA ASP A 16 12.54 -5.36 34.32
C ASP A 16 11.19 -6.03 34.65
N GLY A 17 11.19 -7.31 35.04
CA GLY A 17 9.98 -8.06 35.43
C GLY A 17 9.05 -8.40 34.25
N LEU A 18 9.53 -8.25 33.01
CA LEU A 18 8.78 -8.55 31.80
C LEU A 18 8.83 -10.03 31.40
N MET A 19 9.71 -10.80 32.00
CA MET A 19 9.87 -12.24 31.79
C MET A 19 10.13 -12.98 33.10
N PRO A 20 9.45 -14.15 33.36
CA PRO A 20 9.71 -14.95 34.53
C PRO A 20 11.11 -15.58 34.53
N GLU A 21 11.66 -15.83 35.74
CA GLU A 21 12.93 -16.54 35.88
C GLU A 21 12.86 -17.96 35.30
N GLY A 22 13.92 -18.39 34.65
CA GLY A 22 14.06 -19.74 34.10
C GLY A 22 13.29 -20.01 32.81
N GLN A 23 12.59 -19.02 32.22
CA GLN A 23 11.96 -19.15 30.93
C GLN A 23 12.84 -18.57 29.83
N SER A 24 12.73 -19.12 28.61
CA SER A 24 13.34 -18.57 27.40
C SER A 24 12.37 -17.65 26.67
N LEU A 25 12.89 -16.64 26.00
CA LEU A 25 12.14 -15.71 25.16
C LEU A 25 11.35 -16.43 24.04
N TYR A 26 11.80 -17.62 23.63
CA TYR A 26 11.12 -18.46 22.62
C TYR A 26 10.08 -19.43 23.20
N ALA A 27 9.80 -19.38 24.50
CA ALA A 27 8.75 -20.19 25.07
C ALA A 27 7.36 -19.79 24.51
N PRO A 28 6.42 -20.73 24.33
CA PRO A 28 5.11 -20.45 23.73
C PRO A 28 4.31 -19.34 24.42
N ASN A 29 4.48 -19.18 25.73
CA ASN A 29 3.85 -18.14 26.53
C ASN A 29 4.55 -16.76 26.47
N GLN A 30 5.71 -16.67 25.80
CA GLN A 30 6.50 -15.43 25.64
C GLN A 30 6.44 -14.85 24.20
N VAL A 31 5.57 -15.38 23.35
CA VAL A 31 5.45 -14.94 21.94
C VAL A 31 5.19 -13.43 21.81
N THR A 32 4.37 -12.87 22.68
CA THR A 32 4.07 -11.43 22.70
C THR A 32 5.31 -10.60 23.07
N VAL A 33 6.08 -11.03 24.07
CA VAL A 33 7.31 -10.34 24.47
C VAL A 33 8.35 -10.42 23.36
N LEU A 34 8.53 -11.60 22.75
CA LEU A 34 9.41 -11.79 21.59
C LEU A 34 9.02 -10.85 20.43
N HIS A 35 7.73 -10.73 20.17
CA HIS A 35 7.23 -9.82 19.13
C HIS A 35 7.61 -8.37 19.43
N HIS A 36 7.36 -7.87 20.64
CA HIS A 36 7.71 -6.50 21.02
C HIS A 36 9.22 -6.25 20.98
N VAL A 37 10.04 -7.18 21.45
CA VAL A 37 11.50 -7.10 21.35
C VAL A 37 11.96 -7.03 19.89
N THR A 38 11.36 -7.84 19.04
CA THR A 38 11.68 -7.85 17.60
C THR A 38 11.33 -6.51 16.95
N GLN A 39 10.15 -5.94 17.23
CA GLN A 39 9.75 -4.65 16.68
C GLN A 39 10.62 -3.51 17.23
N ALA A 40 10.97 -3.53 18.50
CA ALA A 40 11.90 -2.55 19.09
C ALA A 40 13.28 -2.62 18.43
N LEU A 41 13.82 -3.83 18.23
CA LEU A 41 15.09 -4.03 17.52
C LEU A 41 15.04 -3.49 16.09
N ARG A 42 13.97 -3.80 15.35
CA ARG A 42 13.74 -3.26 14.00
C ARG A 42 13.72 -1.72 14.00
N ALA A 43 12.93 -1.13 14.89
CA ALA A 43 12.81 0.33 15.02
C ALA A 43 14.15 1.01 15.30
N HIS A 44 15.01 0.41 16.12
CA HIS A 44 16.30 0.98 16.46
C HIS A 44 17.40 0.73 15.44
N LYS A 45 17.38 -0.40 14.71
CA LYS A 45 18.49 -0.83 13.84
C LYS A 45 18.21 -0.66 12.35
N LEU A 46 16.95 -0.76 11.93
CA LEU A 46 16.60 -0.74 10.50
C LEU A 46 15.91 0.56 10.07
N PHE A 47 15.45 1.38 11.01
CA PHE A 47 14.73 2.60 10.70
C PHE A 47 15.46 3.82 11.25
N ALA A 48 15.90 4.71 10.37
CA ALA A 48 16.61 5.93 10.70
C ALA A 48 15.68 7.16 10.60
N ARG A 49 15.78 8.04 11.60
CA ARG A 49 15.10 9.33 11.58
C ARG A 49 15.62 10.17 10.42
N ASP A 50 14.73 10.95 9.81
CA ASP A 50 14.98 11.83 8.66
C ASP A 50 15.32 11.08 7.34
N VAL A 51 15.31 9.75 7.37
CA VAL A 51 15.46 8.88 6.19
C VAL A 51 14.17 8.10 5.96
N ASP A 52 13.77 7.23 6.90
CA ASP A 52 12.60 6.36 6.79
C ASP A 52 11.33 7.00 7.38
N TYR A 53 11.50 7.91 8.33
CA TYR A 53 10.43 8.66 8.98
C TYR A 53 10.94 9.99 9.53
N ILE A 54 10.02 10.93 9.76
CA ILE A 54 10.27 12.18 10.49
C ILE A 54 9.36 12.26 11.71
N VAL A 55 9.73 13.12 12.67
CA VAL A 55 8.85 13.51 13.77
C VAL A 55 8.35 14.93 13.48
N LYS A 56 7.03 15.04 13.23
CA LYS A 56 6.37 16.31 12.94
C LYS A 56 5.13 16.46 13.83
N ASP A 57 4.98 17.60 14.47
CA ASP A 57 3.83 17.91 15.35
C ASP A 57 3.58 16.84 16.45
N GLY A 58 4.67 16.27 16.99
CA GLY A 58 4.59 15.22 18.00
C GLY A 58 4.16 13.85 17.49
N GLN A 59 4.19 13.61 16.18
CA GLN A 59 3.83 12.37 15.54
C GLN A 59 4.94 11.83 14.64
N VAL A 60 5.06 10.52 14.56
CA VAL A 60 5.93 9.85 13.58
C VAL A 60 5.21 9.82 12.23
N VAL A 61 5.84 10.38 11.20
CA VAL A 61 5.32 10.40 9.83
C VAL A 61 6.28 9.63 8.93
N ILE A 62 5.76 8.66 8.20
CA ILE A 62 6.53 7.80 7.29
C ILE A 62 7.02 8.62 6.10
N ILE A 63 8.26 8.38 5.67
CA ILE A 63 8.81 8.84 4.40
C ILE A 63 8.78 7.66 3.42
N ASP A 64 8.24 7.86 2.23
CA ASP A 64 8.29 6.87 1.16
C ASP A 64 9.72 6.75 0.62
N GLU A 65 10.28 5.55 0.66
CA GLU A 65 11.67 5.27 0.26
C GLU A 65 11.97 5.68 -1.18
N PHE A 66 11.01 5.50 -2.09
CA PHE A 66 11.21 5.76 -3.52
C PHE A 66 10.93 7.20 -3.91
N THR A 67 9.96 7.85 -3.28
CA THR A 67 9.55 9.21 -3.63
C THR A 67 10.05 10.24 -2.63
N GLY A 68 10.48 9.82 -1.43
CA GLY A 68 10.84 10.68 -0.31
C GLY A 68 9.66 11.51 0.24
N ARG A 69 8.43 11.22 -0.19
CA ARG A 69 7.24 11.96 0.23
C ARG A 69 6.80 11.55 1.63
N MET A 70 6.41 12.54 2.41
CA MET A 70 5.76 12.32 3.70
C MET A 70 4.38 11.70 3.49
N MET A 71 4.13 10.57 4.14
CA MET A 71 2.87 9.85 4.09
C MET A 71 2.06 10.09 5.36
N ALA A 72 1.48 11.28 5.49
CA ALA A 72 0.64 11.61 6.63
C ALA A 72 -0.56 10.66 6.76
N GLY A 73 -0.85 10.23 7.97
CA GLY A 73 -1.96 9.30 8.28
C GLY A 73 -1.67 7.81 7.98
N ARG A 74 -0.54 7.48 7.35
CA ARG A 74 -0.08 6.08 7.22
C ARG A 74 0.74 5.67 8.43
N ARG A 75 0.61 4.39 8.81
CA ARG A 75 1.34 3.80 9.93
C ARG A 75 1.92 2.46 9.50
N TYR A 76 3.09 2.11 10.04
CA TYR A 76 3.62 0.75 9.92
C TYR A 76 2.73 -0.19 10.74
N SER A 77 2.51 -1.39 10.23
CA SER A 77 1.75 -2.46 10.89
C SER A 77 2.57 -3.22 11.93
N GLU A 78 1.90 -4.13 12.61
CA GLU A 78 2.52 -5.11 13.53
C GLU A 78 3.27 -4.49 14.73
N GLY A 79 2.82 -3.36 15.22
CA GLY A 79 3.45 -2.69 16.36
C GLY A 79 4.76 -1.95 16.05
N LEU A 80 5.27 -1.99 14.81
CA LEU A 80 6.49 -1.27 14.43
C LEU A 80 6.34 0.25 14.59
N HIS A 81 5.17 0.80 14.22
CA HIS A 81 4.95 2.24 14.35
C HIS A 81 4.96 2.68 15.81
N GLN A 82 4.32 1.90 16.69
CA GLN A 82 4.36 2.14 18.13
C GLN A 82 5.78 2.00 18.71
N ALA A 83 6.59 1.06 18.18
CA ALA A 83 7.99 0.96 18.56
C ALA A 83 8.82 2.18 18.14
N LEU A 84 8.51 2.80 16.99
CA LEU A 84 9.12 4.05 16.55
C LEU A 84 8.64 5.24 17.39
N GLU A 85 7.35 5.32 17.73
CA GLU A 85 6.78 6.31 18.64
C GLU A 85 7.46 6.23 20.03
N ALA A 86 7.65 5.03 20.56
CA ALA A 86 8.38 4.81 21.81
C ALA A 86 9.85 5.22 21.71
N LYS A 87 10.54 4.87 20.61
CA LYS A 87 11.93 5.26 20.33
C LYS A 87 12.09 6.80 20.33
N GLU A 88 11.17 7.51 19.70
CA GLU A 88 11.20 8.97 19.59
C GLU A 88 10.56 9.69 20.79
N LYS A 89 10.05 8.91 21.79
CA LYS A 89 9.41 9.44 23.00
C LYS A 89 8.21 10.36 22.71
N VAL A 90 7.47 10.06 21.66
CA VAL A 90 6.19 10.69 21.35
C VAL A 90 5.04 9.85 21.90
N GLU A 91 3.82 10.39 21.88
CA GLU A 91 2.63 9.66 22.35
C GLU A 91 2.39 8.41 21.49
N ILE A 92 2.29 7.25 22.14
CA ILE A 92 2.01 5.96 21.47
C ILE A 92 0.53 5.88 21.15
N GLN A 93 0.19 5.84 19.87
CA GLN A 93 -1.19 5.76 19.40
C GLN A 93 -1.61 4.31 19.17
N ARG A 94 -2.93 4.09 19.20
CA ARG A 94 -3.50 2.75 18.89
C ARG A 94 -3.22 2.36 17.45
N GLU A 95 -3.09 1.06 17.23
CA GLU A 95 -2.95 0.50 15.88
C GLU A 95 -4.25 0.66 15.09
N ASN A 96 -4.13 1.00 13.82
CA ASN A 96 -5.27 1.07 12.91
C ASN A 96 -5.67 -0.35 12.48
N GLN A 97 -6.94 -0.71 12.68
CA GLN A 97 -7.45 -1.97 12.16
C GLN A 97 -7.75 -1.84 10.66
N THR A 98 -7.18 -2.75 9.86
CA THR A 98 -7.48 -2.83 8.44
C THR A 98 -8.94 -3.27 8.23
N LEU A 99 -9.74 -2.42 7.59
CA LEU A 99 -11.15 -2.73 7.30
C LEU A 99 -11.30 -3.54 6.02
N ALA A 100 -10.47 -3.27 5.03
CA ALA A 100 -10.43 -3.95 3.75
C ALA A 100 -9.10 -3.73 3.05
N SER A 101 -8.69 -4.65 2.21
CA SER A 101 -7.52 -4.54 1.34
C SER A 101 -7.83 -5.09 -0.04
N ILE A 102 -7.21 -4.52 -1.07
CA ILE A 102 -7.30 -4.99 -2.45
C ILE A 102 -6.01 -4.62 -3.17
N THR A 103 -5.49 -5.50 -4.01
CA THR A 103 -4.36 -5.15 -4.88
C THR A 103 -4.80 -4.20 -5.99
N PHE A 104 -3.88 -3.35 -6.48
CA PHE A 104 -4.16 -2.49 -7.62
C PHE A 104 -4.63 -3.28 -8.84
N GLN A 105 -4.04 -4.45 -9.07
CA GLN A 105 -4.40 -5.30 -10.19
C GLN A 105 -5.86 -5.75 -10.10
N ASN A 106 -6.31 -6.24 -8.94
CA ASN A 106 -7.69 -6.66 -8.75
C ASN A 106 -8.66 -5.48 -8.75
N LEU A 107 -8.25 -4.32 -8.23
CA LEU A 107 -9.07 -3.10 -8.30
C LEU A 107 -9.35 -2.70 -9.75
N PHE A 108 -8.30 -2.61 -10.59
CA PHE A 108 -8.50 -2.24 -11.99
C PHE A 108 -9.21 -3.31 -12.82
N ARG A 109 -9.08 -4.60 -12.47
CA ARG A 109 -9.84 -5.70 -13.10
C ARG A 109 -11.35 -5.67 -12.79
N MET A 110 -11.79 -4.89 -11.81
CA MET A 110 -13.22 -4.68 -11.52
C MET A 110 -13.92 -3.78 -12.54
N TYR A 111 -13.19 -2.93 -13.26
CA TYR A 111 -13.79 -2.07 -14.25
C TYR A 111 -14.13 -2.83 -15.53
N PRO A 112 -15.39 -2.83 -15.98
CA PRO A 112 -15.81 -3.53 -17.20
C PRO A 112 -15.19 -2.89 -18.46
N LYS A 113 -14.80 -1.62 -18.39
CA LYS A 113 -14.15 -0.88 -19.47
C LYS A 113 -12.93 -0.17 -18.90
N LEU A 114 -11.75 -0.65 -19.28
CA LEU A 114 -10.47 -0.14 -18.84
C LEU A 114 -9.63 0.29 -20.04
N ALA A 115 -9.09 1.50 -19.98
CA ALA A 115 -8.15 2.02 -20.97
C ALA A 115 -7.17 2.99 -20.30
N GLY A 116 -6.02 3.23 -20.93
CA GLY A 116 -5.02 4.16 -20.43
C GLY A 116 -4.13 4.69 -21.54
N MET A 117 -3.42 5.77 -21.26
CA MET A 117 -2.47 6.38 -22.21
C MET A 117 -1.16 6.68 -21.50
N THR A 118 -0.06 6.28 -22.12
CA THR A 118 1.30 6.59 -21.66
C THR A 118 2.27 6.52 -22.82
N GLY A 119 3.35 7.29 -22.77
CA GLY A 119 4.43 7.22 -23.76
C GLY A 119 5.38 6.03 -23.59
N THR A 120 5.18 5.16 -22.60
CA THR A 120 6.14 4.11 -22.22
C THR A 120 5.49 2.75 -21.95
N ALA A 121 4.29 2.48 -22.50
CA ALA A 121 3.58 1.22 -22.27
C ALA A 121 4.21 0.00 -22.96
N MET A 122 4.88 0.20 -24.10
CA MET A 122 5.34 -0.90 -24.96
C MET A 122 6.33 -1.83 -24.25
N THR A 123 7.14 -1.34 -23.31
CA THR A 123 8.06 -2.16 -22.53
C THR A 123 7.36 -3.16 -21.62
N GLU A 124 6.12 -2.88 -21.23
CA GLU A 124 5.30 -3.67 -20.31
C GLU A 124 4.07 -4.29 -21.02
N ALA A 125 4.07 -4.35 -22.36
CA ALA A 125 2.93 -4.83 -23.15
C ALA A 125 2.50 -6.25 -22.78
N SER A 126 3.46 -7.14 -22.49
CA SER A 126 3.16 -8.51 -22.04
C SER A 126 2.44 -8.54 -20.68
N GLU A 127 2.81 -7.68 -19.73
CA GLU A 127 2.13 -7.56 -18.44
C GLU A 127 0.71 -7.04 -18.59
N PHE A 128 0.50 -6.01 -19.43
CA PHE A 128 -0.84 -5.50 -19.73
C PHE A 128 -1.74 -6.57 -20.36
N GLY A 129 -1.20 -7.36 -21.29
CA GLY A 129 -1.92 -8.47 -21.91
C GLY A 129 -2.28 -9.57 -20.93
N GLU A 130 -1.33 -10.01 -20.12
CA GLU A 130 -1.52 -11.16 -19.22
C GLU A 130 -2.42 -10.83 -18.02
N ILE A 131 -2.24 -9.66 -17.40
CA ILE A 131 -2.96 -9.30 -16.17
C ILE A 131 -4.31 -8.66 -16.47
N TYR A 132 -4.37 -7.72 -17.42
CA TYR A 132 -5.57 -6.90 -17.67
C TYR A 132 -6.27 -7.24 -18.97
N ARG A 133 -5.69 -8.11 -19.81
CA ARG A 133 -6.17 -8.42 -21.16
C ARG A 133 -6.27 -7.19 -22.07
N LEU A 134 -5.35 -6.23 -21.86
CA LEU A 134 -5.26 -5.02 -22.64
C LEU A 134 -4.21 -5.16 -23.72
N GLU A 135 -4.56 -4.75 -24.94
CA GLU A 135 -3.62 -4.60 -26.04
C GLU A 135 -2.97 -3.22 -25.98
N VAL A 136 -1.65 -3.18 -26.21
CA VAL A 136 -0.90 -1.93 -26.28
C VAL A 136 -0.76 -1.53 -27.75
N VAL A 137 -1.36 -0.40 -28.10
CA VAL A 137 -1.32 0.16 -29.45
C VAL A 137 -0.41 1.38 -29.48
N GLU A 138 0.59 1.37 -30.37
CA GLU A 138 1.48 2.50 -30.57
C GLU A 138 0.83 3.54 -31.50
N VAL A 139 0.59 4.74 -30.97
CA VAL A 139 0.10 5.87 -31.75
C VAL A 139 1.29 6.71 -32.20
N PRO A 140 1.50 6.95 -33.52
CA PRO A 140 2.59 7.78 -34.00
C PRO A 140 2.58 9.18 -33.40
N THR A 141 3.77 9.74 -33.18
CA THR A 141 3.90 11.11 -32.66
C THR A 141 3.35 12.13 -33.68
N ASN A 142 2.66 13.17 -33.18
CA ASN A 142 2.12 14.25 -34.02
C ASN A 142 3.22 14.97 -34.82
N VAL A 143 4.40 15.16 -34.22
CA VAL A 143 5.58 15.78 -34.84
C VAL A 143 6.77 14.83 -34.69
N PRO A 144 7.66 14.72 -35.68
CA PRO A 144 8.85 13.90 -35.59
C PRO A 144 9.69 14.26 -34.36
N VAL A 145 10.26 13.24 -33.69
CA VAL A 145 11.13 13.44 -32.53
C VAL A 145 12.47 14.03 -32.99
N ALA A 146 12.76 15.24 -32.55
CA ALA A 146 14.01 15.96 -32.87
C ALA A 146 15.11 15.71 -31.82
N ARG A 147 14.80 15.02 -30.71
CA ARG A 147 15.76 14.70 -29.64
C ARG A 147 16.85 13.75 -30.12
N LYS A 148 18.08 14.04 -29.71
CA LYS A 148 19.25 13.18 -29.97
C LYS A 148 19.58 12.38 -28.72
N ASP A 149 19.36 11.06 -28.78
CA ASP A 149 19.72 10.15 -27.71
C ASP A 149 21.12 9.59 -27.99
N ALA A 150 22.11 10.01 -27.17
CA ALA A 150 23.49 9.56 -27.29
C ALA A 150 23.68 8.18 -26.63
N ASP A 151 24.71 7.46 -27.05
CA ASP A 151 25.15 6.22 -26.41
C ASP A 151 25.57 6.47 -24.96
N ASP A 152 25.38 5.45 -24.11
CA ASP A 152 25.76 5.51 -22.71
C ASP A 152 27.30 5.55 -22.58
N GLU A 153 27.77 6.32 -21.61
CA GLU A 153 29.18 6.34 -21.20
C GLU A 153 29.37 5.58 -19.90
N ILE A 154 30.27 4.58 -19.93
CA ILE A 154 30.55 3.74 -18.77
C ILE A 154 31.95 4.05 -18.25
N TYR A 155 32.04 4.43 -16.99
CA TYR A 155 33.26 4.77 -16.27
C TYR A 155 33.65 3.65 -15.30
N ARG A 156 34.93 3.59 -14.94
CA ARG A 156 35.42 2.62 -13.98
C ARG A 156 34.87 2.86 -12.57
N THR A 157 34.94 4.10 -12.12
CA THR A 157 34.55 4.50 -10.76
C THR A 157 33.42 5.53 -10.74
N LEU A 158 32.74 5.66 -9.59
CA LEU A 158 31.76 6.72 -9.35
C LEU A 158 32.40 8.12 -9.42
N ALA A 159 33.66 8.26 -8.99
CA ALA A 159 34.39 9.52 -9.04
C ALA A 159 34.65 9.99 -10.48
N ASP A 160 35.06 9.08 -11.37
CA ASP A 160 35.29 9.38 -12.79
C ASP A 160 34.00 9.80 -13.46
N LYS A 161 32.91 9.05 -13.21
CA LYS A 161 31.57 9.38 -13.69
C LYS A 161 31.13 10.76 -13.25
N THR A 162 31.29 11.10 -11.97
CA THR A 162 30.90 12.40 -11.43
C THR A 162 31.70 13.53 -12.06
N ARG A 163 33.03 13.37 -12.26
CA ARG A 163 33.87 14.36 -12.96
C ARG A 163 33.39 14.60 -14.39
N ALA A 164 33.01 13.54 -15.10
CA ALA A 164 32.50 13.66 -16.47
C ALA A 164 31.17 14.39 -16.51
N ILE A 165 30.24 14.12 -15.58
CA ILE A 165 28.97 14.84 -15.45
C ILE A 165 29.23 16.33 -15.17
N VAL A 166 30.09 16.66 -14.21
CA VAL A 166 30.45 18.05 -13.88
C VAL A 166 31.05 18.77 -15.10
N LYS A 167 31.89 18.12 -15.87
CA LYS A 167 32.47 18.68 -17.11
C LYS A 167 31.36 18.99 -18.13
N LEU A 168 30.46 18.05 -18.39
CA LEU A 168 29.35 18.25 -19.32
C LEU A 168 28.43 19.39 -18.86
N ILE A 169 28.17 19.53 -17.56
CA ILE A 169 27.35 20.61 -17.00
C ILE A 169 27.99 21.97 -17.34
N LYS A 170 29.30 22.14 -17.12
CA LYS A 170 30.03 23.37 -17.46
C LYS A 170 29.92 23.71 -18.94
N GLU A 171 30.15 22.72 -19.82
CA GLU A 171 30.02 22.89 -21.27
C GLU A 171 28.59 23.31 -21.69
N CYS A 172 27.57 22.80 -21.03
CA CYS A 172 26.17 23.17 -21.32
C CYS A 172 25.84 24.59 -20.80
N GLN A 173 26.34 24.96 -19.61
CA GLN A 173 26.18 26.32 -19.09
C GLN A 173 26.84 27.38 -20.00
N GLU A 174 28.03 27.11 -20.51
CA GLU A 174 28.71 28.01 -21.47
C GLU A 174 27.88 28.24 -22.74
N ARG A 175 27.11 27.23 -23.16
CA ARG A 175 26.21 27.32 -24.33
C ARG A 175 24.83 27.84 -24.00
N ASN A 176 24.53 28.20 -22.75
CA ASN A 176 23.18 28.51 -22.27
C ASN A 176 22.16 27.37 -22.46
N GLN A 177 22.62 26.13 -22.51
CA GLN A 177 21.77 24.97 -22.63
C GLN A 177 21.29 24.51 -21.26
N PRO A 178 19.97 24.44 -20.99
CA PRO A 178 19.44 23.92 -19.72
C PRO A 178 19.70 22.43 -19.60
N MET A 179 19.97 21.98 -18.37
CA MET A 179 20.23 20.57 -18.07
C MET A 179 19.37 20.05 -16.94
N LEU A 180 18.80 18.87 -17.17
CA LEU A 180 18.10 18.07 -16.16
C LEU A 180 18.94 16.82 -15.86
N VAL A 181 19.42 16.69 -14.62
CA VAL A 181 20.20 15.52 -14.17
C VAL A 181 19.30 14.62 -13.33
N GLY A 182 18.98 13.44 -13.85
CA GLY A 182 18.18 12.43 -13.18
C GLY A 182 19.03 11.51 -12.30
N THR A 183 18.64 11.35 -11.05
CA THR A 183 19.26 10.44 -10.07
C THR A 183 18.27 9.39 -9.59
N VAL A 184 18.74 8.23 -9.16
CA VAL A 184 17.89 7.11 -8.74
C VAL A 184 17.42 7.22 -7.29
N SER A 185 18.12 7.99 -6.44
CA SER A 185 17.76 8.18 -5.03
C SER A 185 18.02 9.61 -4.56
N ILE A 186 17.45 9.96 -3.40
CA ILE A 186 17.65 11.27 -2.75
C ILE A 186 19.11 11.40 -2.34
N GLU A 187 19.71 10.38 -1.74
CA GLU A 187 21.10 10.38 -1.30
C GLU A 187 22.07 10.69 -2.45
N LYS A 188 21.87 10.03 -3.62
CA LYS A 188 22.67 10.27 -4.82
C LYS A 188 22.46 11.67 -5.37
N SER A 189 21.26 12.25 -5.22
CA SER A 189 20.99 13.63 -5.61
C SER A 189 21.70 14.64 -4.71
N GLU A 190 21.75 14.38 -3.41
CA GLU A 190 22.44 15.23 -2.43
C GLU A 190 23.96 15.14 -2.60
N ALA A 191 24.51 13.93 -2.78
CA ALA A 191 25.93 13.72 -3.05
C ALA A 191 26.39 14.48 -4.32
N LEU A 192 25.61 14.39 -5.40
CA LEU A 192 25.90 15.14 -6.62
C LEU A 192 25.78 16.67 -6.39
N SER A 193 24.78 17.11 -5.66
CA SER A 193 24.61 18.53 -5.29
C SER A 193 25.83 19.07 -4.56
N ASP A 194 26.38 18.31 -3.63
CA ASP A 194 27.58 18.73 -2.86
C ASP A 194 28.83 18.82 -3.76
N GLU A 195 28.97 17.92 -4.72
CA GLU A 195 30.07 18.01 -5.71
C GLU A 195 29.90 19.23 -6.62
N LEU A 196 28.68 19.55 -7.05
CA LEU A 196 28.42 20.76 -7.84
C LEU A 196 28.65 22.06 -7.04
N LYS A 197 28.31 22.09 -5.74
CA LYS A 197 28.66 23.20 -4.85
C LYS A 197 30.16 23.40 -4.74
N LYS A 198 30.93 22.31 -4.54
CA LYS A 198 32.40 22.35 -4.52
C LYS A 198 32.98 22.87 -5.84
N ALA A 199 32.34 22.54 -6.96
CA ALA A 199 32.73 23.00 -8.28
C ALA A 199 32.28 24.43 -8.60
N GLY A 200 31.55 25.10 -7.70
CA GLY A 200 31.02 26.46 -7.88
C GLY A 200 29.87 26.58 -8.90
N ILE A 201 29.15 25.50 -9.16
CA ILE A 201 28.06 25.44 -10.15
C ILE A 201 26.73 25.72 -9.46
N ALA A 202 26.05 26.81 -9.88
CA ALA A 202 24.69 27.11 -9.44
C ALA A 202 23.71 26.06 -9.99
N HIS A 203 22.91 25.47 -9.12
CA HIS A 203 21.95 24.43 -9.49
C HIS A 203 20.76 24.40 -8.53
N ASN A 204 19.65 23.82 -8.97
CA ASN A 204 18.47 23.53 -8.16
C ASN A 204 18.38 22.04 -7.89
N VAL A 205 17.93 21.67 -6.69
CA VAL A 205 17.67 20.26 -6.32
C VAL A 205 16.17 20.05 -6.18
N LEU A 206 15.66 19.12 -6.97
CA LEU A 206 14.27 18.71 -6.98
C LEU A 206 14.17 17.31 -6.40
N ASN A 207 13.91 17.23 -5.10
CA ASN A 207 13.60 15.98 -4.43
C ASN A 207 12.33 16.14 -3.59
N ALA A 208 11.79 15.05 -3.11
CA ALA A 208 10.51 15.06 -2.40
C ALA A 208 10.53 15.76 -1.02
N ARG A 209 11.69 16.14 -0.51
CA ARG A 209 11.80 16.98 0.70
C ARG A 209 11.31 18.42 0.46
N PHE A 210 11.35 18.90 -0.80
CA PHE A 210 10.98 20.27 -1.18
C PHE A 210 9.69 20.31 -2.00
N HIS A 211 8.71 19.50 -1.64
CA HIS A 211 7.45 19.35 -2.38
C HIS A 211 6.72 20.68 -2.66
N GLU A 212 6.74 21.63 -1.71
CA GLU A 212 6.09 22.93 -1.87
C GLU A 212 6.76 23.81 -2.95
N GLN A 213 8.06 23.60 -3.17
CA GLN A 213 8.86 24.34 -4.16
C GLN A 213 8.98 23.58 -5.49
N GLU A 214 8.52 22.34 -5.55
CA GLU A 214 8.65 21.46 -6.73
C GLU A 214 8.15 22.12 -8.00
N ALA A 215 6.94 22.67 -7.97
CA ALA A 215 6.34 23.32 -9.12
C ALA A 215 7.12 24.56 -9.60
N GLN A 216 7.69 25.31 -8.66
CA GLN A 216 8.49 26.52 -8.97
C GLN A 216 9.82 26.14 -9.61
N ILE A 217 10.50 25.12 -9.08
CA ILE A 217 11.79 24.64 -9.62
C ILE A 217 11.59 24.08 -11.04
N VAL A 218 10.54 23.26 -11.24
CA VAL A 218 10.24 22.68 -12.57
C VAL A 218 9.88 23.75 -13.58
N ALA A 219 9.13 24.78 -13.19
CA ALA A 219 8.77 25.89 -14.06
C ALA A 219 10.00 26.67 -14.59
N GLN A 220 11.10 26.65 -13.85
CA GLN A 220 12.34 27.33 -14.25
C GLN A 220 13.38 26.41 -14.88
N ALA A 221 13.20 25.09 -14.83
CA ALA A 221 14.18 24.12 -15.31
C ALA A 221 14.52 24.22 -16.80
N GLY A 222 13.63 24.83 -17.60
CA GLY A 222 13.83 25.08 -19.04
C GLY A 222 14.47 26.40 -19.39
N ARG A 223 14.89 27.24 -18.43
CA ARG A 223 15.54 28.54 -18.70
C ARG A 223 17.00 28.38 -19.13
N PRO A 224 17.56 29.36 -19.88
CA PRO A 224 18.94 29.27 -20.36
C PRO A 224 19.95 29.00 -19.22
N GLY A 225 20.83 28.03 -19.42
CA GLY A 225 21.93 27.69 -18.51
C GLY A 225 21.51 27.12 -17.14
N THR A 226 20.22 26.86 -16.92
CA THR A 226 19.73 26.29 -15.65
C THR A 226 20.13 24.83 -15.51
N VAL A 227 20.65 24.47 -14.34
CA VAL A 227 20.95 23.07 -13.95
C VAL A 227 19.98 22.65 -12.87
N THR A 228 19.26 21.53 -13.12
CA THR A 228 18.31 20.96 -12.15
C THR A 228 18.67 19.49 -11.91
N ILE A 229 18.95 19.14 -10.65
CA ILE A 229 19.08 17.75 -10.24
C ILE A 229 17.70 17.29 -9.79
N ALA A 230 17.20 16.18 -10.33
CA ALA A 230 15.91 15.65 -9.96
C ALA A 230 15.99 14.15 -9.64
N THR A 231 15.36 13.73 -8.55
CA THR A 231 15.08 12.30 -8.38
C THR A 231 14.03 11.85 -9.39
N ASN A 232 14.08 10.60 -9.75
CA ASN A 232 13.30 10.00 -10.84
C ASN A 232 11.80 10.40 -10.88
N MET A 233 11.14 10.44 -9.72
CA MET A 233 9.70 10.73 -9.62
C MET A 233 9.39 12.22 -9.42
N ALA A 234 10.38 13.04 -9.11
CA ALA A 234 10.18 14.46 -8.89
C ALA A 234 9.79 15.19 -10.19
N GLY A 235 8.84 16.10 -10.11
CA GLY A 235 8.32 16.84 -11.27
C GLY A 235 7.48 15.99 -12.23
N ARG A 236 7.05 14.79 -11.88
CA ARG A 236 6.15 13.97 -12.71
C ARG A 236 4.78 14.65 -12.83
N GLY A 237 4.26 14.74 -14.08
CA GLY A 237 2.99 15.41 -14.37
C GLY A 237 3.13 16.90 -14.66
N THR A 238 4.33 17.49 -14.47
CA THR A 238 4.60 18.88 -14.83
C THR A 238 5.48 18.94 -16.08
N ASP A 239 5.11 19.79 -17.01
CA ASP A 239 5.85 20.00 -18.26
C ASP A 239 7.01 20.99 -18.08
N ILE A 240 8.20 20.64 -18.58
CA ILE A 240 9.36 21.54 -18.62
C ILE A 240 9.31 22.29 -19.95
N GLN A 241 8.88 23.54 -19.92
CA GLN A 241 8.80 24.40 -21.09
C GLN A 241 10.13 25.11 -21.33
N LEU A 242 10.59 25.09 -22.56
CA LEU A 242 11.81 25.83 -22.94
C LEU A 242 11.60 27.33 -22.76
N GLY A 243 12.55 28.00 -22.10
CA GLY A 243 12.46 29.42 -21.73
C GLY A 243 11.76 29.66 -20.40
N GLY A 244 11.00 28.71 -19.85
CA GLY A 244 10.25 28.80 -18.59
C GLY A 244 8.74 28.72 -18.78
N ASN A 245 8.00 28.56 -17.69
CA ASN A 245 6.54 28.46 -17.70
C ASN A 245 5.90 29.81 -17.39
N VAL A 246 5.24 30.41 -18.39
CA VAL A 246 4.60 31.74 -18.30
C VAL A 246 3.55 31.79 -17.18
N GLU A 247 2.64 30.80 -17.12
CA GLU A 247 1.55 30.78 -16.14
C GLU A 247 2.06 30.78 -14.70
N MET A 248 3.10 29.97 -14.43
CA MET A 248 3.72 29.91 -13.11
C MET A 248 4.44 31.20 -12.73
N LEU A 249 5.15 31.82 -13.69
CA LEU A 249 5.83 33.10 -13.46
C LEU A 249 4.82 34.24 -13.18
N VAL A 250 3.71 34.28 -13.92
CA VAL A 250 2.62 35.24 -13.69
C VAL A 250 1.97 34.99 -12.32
N ARG A 251 1.72 33.73 -11.96
CA ARG A 251 1.17 33.39 -10.62
C ARG A 251 2.09 33.81 -9.48
N GLN A 252 3.40 33.74 -9.66
CA GLN A 252 4.37 34.21 -8.67
C GLN A 252 4.36 35.75 -8.52
N SER A 253 4.11 36.50 -9.61
CA SER A 253 4.05 37.95 -9.59
C SER A 253 2.71 38.48 -9.05
N ALA A 254 1.64 37.68 -9.10
CA ALA A 254 0.29 38.11 -8.73
C ALA A 254 0.15 38.61 -7.27
N PRO A 255 0.77 37.99 -6.23
CA PRO A 255 0.71 38.49 -4.85
C PRO A 255 1.36 39.86 -4.68
N GLU A 256 2.48 40.10 -5.35
CA GLU A 256 3.19 41.40 -5.29
C GLU A 256 2.36 42.51 -5.94
N ILE A 257 1.69 42.19 -7.07
CA ILE A 257 0.79 43.14 -7.75
C ILE A 257 -0.43 43.40 -6.88
N ALA A 258 -1.01 42.37 -6.26
CA ALA A 258 -2.13 42.53 -5.34
C ALA A 258 -1.81 43.38 -4.11
N ALA A 259 -0.56 43.33 -3.62
CA ALA A 259 -0.12 44.13 -2.52
C ALA A 259 0.13 45.62 -2.88
N LYS A 260 0.50 45.90 -4.15
CA LYS A 260 0.80 47.25 -4.64
C LYS A 260 -0.43 48.06 -5.05
N PHE A 261 -1.47 47.41 -5.56
CA PHE A 261 -2.66 48.06 -6.09
C PHE A 261 -3.90 47.65 -5.31
N ALA A 262 -4.63 48.62 -4.75
CA ALA A 262 -5.87 48.34 -4.02
C ALA A 262 -7.08 48.19 -4.96
N ASP A 263 -7.07 48.87 -6.12
CA ASP A 263 -8.13 48.85 -7.11
C ASP A 263 -8.04 47.60 -8.02
N GLU A 264 -9.16 46.98 -8.26
CA GLU A 264 -9.25 45.71 -9.03
C GLU A 264 -8.95 45.91 -10.51
N ASP A 265 -9.39 47.02 -11.10
CA ASP A 265 -9.14 47.30 -12.53
C ASP A 265 -7.67 47.64 -12.78
N GLN A 266 -7.02 48.36 -11.86
CA GLN A 266 -5.57 48.62 -11.90
C GLN A 266 -4.78 47.32 -11.74
N ARG A 267 -5.20 46.41 -10.84
CA ARG A 267 -4.58 45.06 -10.71
C ARG A 267 -4.66 44.26 -12.01
N LYS A 268 -5.84 44.22 -12.65
CA LYS A 268 -6.03 43.50 -13.91
C LYS A 268 -5.18 44.07 -15.02
N SER A 269 -5.11 45.40 -15.14
CA SER A 269 -4.29 46.07 -16.14
C SER A 269 -2.81 45.82 -15.93
N GLU A 270 -2.33 45.92 -14.68
CA GLU A 270 -0.93 45.67 -14.38
C GLU A 270 -0.56 44.18 -14.54
N LEU A 271 -1.45 43.28 -14.14
CA LEU A 271 -1.25 41.83 -14.36
C LEU A 271 -1.11 41.50 -15.86
N ALA A 272 -1.97 42.09 -16.71
CA ALA A 272 -1.88 41.91 -18.16
C ALA A 272 -0.58 42.47 -18.76
N ARG A 273 -0.11 43.62 -18.25
CA ARG A 273 1.18 44.21 -18.64
C ARG A 273 2.35 43.30 -18.28
N VAL A 274 2.38 42.84 -17.00
CA VAL A 274 3.42 41.93 -16.48
C VAL A 274 3.39 40.59 -17.21
N GLU A 275 2.20 40.05 -17.51
CA GLU A 275 2.06 38.83 -18.31
C GLU A 275 2.66 38.99 -19.70
N ALA A 276 2.40 40.12 -20.36
CA ALA A 276 2.97 40.40 -21.68
C ALA A 276 4.50 40.51 -21.67
N GLU A 277 5.06 41.15 -20.63
CA GLU A 277 6.51 41.25 -20.44
C GLU A 277 7.15 39.88 -20.17
N ILE A 278 6.54 39.08 -19.27
CA ILE A 278 7.00 37.71 -18.97
C ILE A 278 6.94 36.85 -20.24
N ARG A 279 5.85 36.89 -20.98
CA ARG A 279 5.68 36.15 -22.26
C ARG A 279 6.75 36.52 -23.28
N ALA A 280 7.04 37.79 -23.45
CA ALA A 280 8.09 38.26 -24.35
C ALA A 280 9.50 37.84 -23.86
N GLY A 281 9.72 37.80 -22.55
CA GLY A 281 10.97 37.30 -21.95
C GLY A 281 11.16 35.81 -22.18
N VAL A 282 10.14 35.02 -21.89
CA VAL A 282 10.15 33.56 -22.08
C VAL A 282 10.34 33.17 -23.54
N GLU A 283 9.75 33.90 -24.48
CA GLU A 283 9.94 33.62 -25.94
C GLU A 283 11.39 33.88 -26.37
N ARG A 284 12.01 34.96 -25.87
CA ARG A 284 13.45 35.21 -26.14
C ARG A 284 14.33 34.11 -25.55
N ASP A 285 14.07 33.71 -24.28
CA ASP A 285 14.78 32.63 -23.61
C ASP A 285 14.60 31.30 -24.35
N ARG A 286 13.40 31.04 -24.84
CA ARG A 286 13.05 29.85 -25.66
C ARG A 286 13.89 29.77 -26.94
N GLU A 287 14.03 30.87 -27.65
CA GLU A 287 14.86 30.91 -28.85
C GLU A 287 16.34 30.68 -28.57
N ILE A 288 16.86 31.22 -27.44
CA ILE A 288 18.24 30.97 -27.00
C ILE A 288 18.43 29.47 -26.73
N VAL A 289 17.52 28.85 -25.96
CA VAL A 289 17.58 27.44 -25.61
C VAL A 289 17.43 26.53 -26.82
N ARG A 290 16.54 26.88 -27.77
CA ARG A 290 16.40 26.12 -29.02
C ARG A 290 17.68 26.12 -29.86
N LYS A 291 18.34 27.29 -29.99
CA LYS A 291 19.64 27.41 -30.68
C LYS A 291 20.76 26.64 -29.95
N ALA A 292 20.72 26.57 -28.61
CA ALA A 292 21.65 25.80 -27.81
C ALA A 292 21.44 24.28 -27.92
N GLY A 293 20.35 23.80 -28.51
CA GLY A 293 20.04 22.39 -28.70
C GLY A 293 18.93 21.86 -27.78
N GLY A 294 18.14 22.74 -27.14
CA GLY A 294 17.03 22.37 -26.26
C GLY A 294 17.47 21.84 -24.90
N LEU A 295 16.56 21.22 -24.18
CA LEU A 295 16.84 20.63 -22.87
C LEU A 295 17.75 19.41 -22.99
N TYR A 296 18.86 19.39 -22.22
CA TYR A 296 19.73 18.22 -22.13
C TYR A 296 19.34 17.38 -20.89
N VAL A 297 18.99 16.12 -21.09
CA VAL A 297 18.67 15.18 -20.00
C VAL A 297 19.85 14.25 -19.77
N VAL A 298 20.33 14.21 -18.53
CA VAL A 298 21.41 13.32 -18.11
C VAL A 298 20.85 12.33 -17.10
N GLY A 299 21.03 11.03 -17.34
CA GLY A 299 20.82 10.00 -16.33
C GLY A 299 22.14 9.64 -15.64
N THR A 300 22.19 9.67 -14.33
CA THR A 300 23.41 9.28 -13.58
C THR A 300 23.56 7.78 -13.44
N GLU A 301 22.50 7.02 -13.68
CA GLU A 301 22.45 5.56 -13.66
C GLU A 301 21.30 5.06 -14.53
N ARG A 302 21.33 3.79 -14.90
CA ARG A 302 20.16 3.09 -15.44
C ARG A 302 19.28 2.61 -14.30
N HIS A 303 17.97 2.80 -14.48
CA HIS A 303 16.97 2.28 -13.54
C HIS A 303 16.73 0.79 -13.75
N GLU A 304 16.07 0.16 -12.79
CA GLU A 304 15.67 -1.25 -12.89
C GLU A 304 14.70 -1.54 -14.05
N SER A 305 13.97 -0.52 -14.52
CA SER A 305 13.04 -0.63 -15.64
C SER A 305 13.37 0.38 -16.73
N ARG A 306 13.45 -0.12 -17.98
CA ARG A 306 13.63 0.72 -19.20
C ARG A 306 12.53 1.75 -19.35
N ARG A 307 11.33 1.45 -18.84
CA ARG A 307 10.20 2.38 -18.82
C ARG A 307 10.55 3.68 -18.08
N ILE A 308 11.26 3.59 -16.98
CA ILE A 308 11.66 4.75 -16.18
C ILE A 308 12.73 5.56 -16.91
N ASP A 309 13.70 4.91 -17.52
CA ASP A 309 14.71 5.58 -18.36
C ASP A 309 14.06 6.34 -19.51
N ASN A 310 13.07 5.73 -20.17
CA ASN A 310 12.32 6.36 -21.25
C ASN A 310 11.46 7.55 -20.75
N GLN A 311 10.90 7.48 -19.55
CA GLN A 311 10.20 8.61 -18.92
C GLN A 311 11.16 9.77 -18.61
N LEU A 312 12.38 9.48 -18.18
CA LEU A 312 13.41 10.50 -17.97
C LEU A 312 13.81 11.15 -19.30
N ARG A 313 14.16 10.36 -20.33
CA ARG A 313 14.45 10.87 -21.68
C ARG A 313 13.30 11.69 -22.26
N GLY A 314 12.06 11.26 -22.03
CA GLY A 314 10.84 11.93 -22.47
C GLY A 314 10.56 13.28 -21.82
N ARG A 315 11.39 13.75 -20.90
CA ARG A 315 11.35 15.14 -20.40
C ARG A 315 11.85 16.14 -21.43
N SER A 316 12.68 15.69 -22.39
CA SER A 316 13.28 16.50 -23.45
C SER A 316 12.70 16.14 -24.83
N GLY A 317 12.79 17.05 -25.77
CA GLY A 317 12.38 16.84 -27.16
C GLY A 317 10.88 16.71 -27.34
N ARG A 318 10.07 17.45 -26.57
CA ARG A 318 8.61 17.44 -26.64
C ARG A 318 8.11 18.30 -27.77
N GLN A 319 7.02 17.87 -28.45
CA GLN A 319 6.33 18.60 -29.51
C GLN A 319 7.28 19.12 -30.60
N GLY A 320 8.30 18.32 -30.97
CA GLY A 320 9.27 18.69 -32.03
C GLY A 320 10.36 19.67 -31.59
N ASP A 321 10.40 20.07 -30.33
CA ASP A 321 11.52 20.86 -29.82
C ASP A 321 12.83 20.06 -29.89
N PRO A 322 13.98 20.70 -30.11
CA PRO A 322 15.27 20.05 -30.01
C PRO A 322 15.54 19.60 -28.58
N GLY A 323 16.40 18.62 -28.45
CA GLY A 323 16.79 18.10 -27.14
C GLY A 323 17.87 17.05 -27.25
N ALA A 324 18.46 16.68 -26.13
CA ALA A 324 19.44 15.61 -26.07
C ALA A 324 19.27 14.77 -24.79
N SER A 325 19.69 13.52 -24.85
CA SER A 325 19.79 12.67 -23.66
C SER A 325 21.06 11.83 -23.66
N LYS A 326 21.61 11.55 -22.48
CA LYS A 326 22.77 10.69 -22.28
C LYS A 326 22.75 10.08 -20.89
N PHE A 327 23.18 8.83 -20.77
CA PHE A 327 23.41 8.18 -19.47
C PHE A 327 24.90 8.06 -19.19
N PHE A 328 25.26 8.38 -17.95
CA PHE A 328 26.59 8.22 -17.38
C PHE A 328 26.53 7.11 -16.34
N LEU A 329 27.29 6.06 -16.55
CA LEU A 329 27.25 4.85 -15.75
C LEU A 329 28.61 4.57 -15.13
N SER A 330 28.63 3.84 -14.03
CA SER A 330 29.84 3.31 -13.42
C SER A 330 29.73 1.79 -13.26
N LEU A 331 30.86 1.10 -13.30
CA LEU A 331 30.92 -0.33 -12.95
C LEU A 331 30.56 -0.59 -11.47
N GLU A 332 30.61 0.46 -10.65
CA GLU A 332 30.22 0.44 -9.24
C GLU A 332 28.71 0.66 -9.02
N ASP A 333 27.94 1.03 -10.06
CA ASP A 333 26.49 1.22 -9.97
C ASP A 333 25.79 -0.11 -9.65
N ASP A 334 24.71 -0.07 -8.87
CA ASP A 334 24.01 -1.25 -8.35
C ASP A 334 23.55 -2.21 -9.45
N LEU A 335 23.00 -1.69 -10.55
CA LEU A 335 22.60 -2.52 -11.69
C LEU A 335 23.79 -3.26 -12.31
N MET A 336 24.95 -2.60 -12.42
CA MET A 336 26.18 -3.18 -12.95
C MET A 336 26.77 -4.20 -12.00
N ARG A 337 26.73 -3.95 -10.71
CA ARG A 337 27.25 -4.85 -9.67
C ARG A 337 26.47 -6.15 -9.56
N ILE A 338 25.11 -6.06 -9.62
CA ILE A 338 24.22 -7.21 -9.41
C ILE A 338 24.06 -8.04 -10.69
N PHE A 339 23.95 -7.39 -11.84
CA PHE A 339 23.62 -8.01 -13.12
C PHE A 339 24.71 -7.90 -14.18
N GLY A 340 25.81 -7.20 -13.87
CA GLY A 340 26.98 -7.12 -14.73
C GLY A 340 27.53 -8.52 -15.01
N ASN A 341 27.62 -8.86 -16.28
CA ASN A 341 28.20 -10.13 -16.67
C ASN A 341 29.70 -10.09 -16.36
N ASN A 342 30.26 -11.11 -15.68
CA ASN A 342 31.69 -11.22 -15.39
C ASN A 342 32.55 -10.96 -16.64
N LYS A 343 32.04 -11.28 -17.84
CA LYS A 343 32.71 -11.01 -19.13
C LYS A 343 32.93 -9.52 -19.42
N VAL A 344 32.03 -8.63 -18.94
CA VAL A 344 32.20 -7.17 -19.11
C VAL A 344 33.26 -6.67 -18.18
N LEU A 345 33.24 -7.09 -16.93
CA LEU A 345 34.26 -6.78 -15.93
C LEU A 345 35.65 -7.32 -16.36
N ASP A 346 35.71 -8.57 -16.80
CA ASP A 346 36.97 -9.20 -17.31
C ASP A 346 37.51 -8.48 -18.53
N TRP A 347 36.63 -8.04 -19.44
CA TRP A 347 37.05 -7.31 -20.64
C TRP A 347 37.57 -5.91 -20.29
N VAL A 348 36.92 -5.20 -19.36
CA VAL A 348 37.40 -3.91 -18.85
C VAL A 348 38.75 -4.03 -18.13
N GLN A 349 38.90 -5.05 -17.28
CA GLN A 349 40.17 -5.33 -16.60
C GLN A 349 41.28 -5.66 -17.56
N LYS A 350 41.01 -6.42 -18.63
CA LYS A 350 41.99 -6.80 -19.65
C LYS A 350 42.41 -5.63 -20.54
N LYS A 351 41.53 -4.67 -20.78
CA LYS A 351 41.82 -3.54 -21.68
C LYS A 351 42.64 -2.42 -21.01
N GLY A 352 42.72 -2.40 -19.67
CA GLY A 352 43.50 -1.42 -18.92
C GLY A 352 42.99 0.01 -19.13
N MET A 353 41.78 0.32 -18.61
CA MET A 353 41.23 1.69 -18.70
C MET A 353 42.12 2.67 -17.95
N ALA A 354 42.45 3.78 -18.60
CA ALA A 354 42.98 4.94 -17.90
C ALA A 354 41.90 5.61 -17.04
N ASP A 355 42.34 6.34 -16.01
CA ASP A 355 41.41 7.18 -15.22
C ASP A 355 40.76 8.22 -16.16
N ASP A 356 39.48 8.52 -15.97
CA ASP A 356 38.67 9.40 -16.82
C ASP A 356 38.34 8.90 -18.25
N GLU A 357 38.74 7.68 -18.63
CA GLU A 357 38.37 7.11 -19.94
C GLU A 357 36.93 6.55 -19.91
N ALA A 358 36.09 7.00 -20.86
CA ALA A 358 34.77 6.48 -21.04
C ALA A 358 34.72 5.31 -22.03
N LEU A 359 34.06 4.24 -21.67
CA LEU A 359 33.70 3.17 -22.61
C LEU A 359 32.37 3.48 -23.28
N THR A 360 32.40 3.70 -24.58
CA THR A 360 31.22 3.85 -25.43
C THR A 360 31.20 2.75 -26.48
N HIS A 361 30.28 1.80 -26.36
CA HIS A 361 30.19 0.72 -27.36
C HIS A 361 28.76 0.15 -27.41
N ARG A 362 28.19 0.00 -28.62
CA ARG A 362 26.82 -0.53 -28.83
C ARG A 362 26.59 -1.89 -28.19
N TRP A 363 27.61 -2.72 -28.08
CA TRP A 363 27.51 -4.02 -27.39
C TRP A 363 27.25 -3.85 -25.89
N LEU A 364 27.83 -2.84 -25.24
CA LEU A 364 27.60 -2.54 -23.84
C LEU A 364 26.14 -2.09 -23.59
N ASN A 365 25.61 -1.23 -24.44
CA ASN A 365 24.20 -0.82 -24.38
C ASN A 365 23.26 -2.03 -24.46
N LYS A 366 23.54 -2.97 -25.39
CA LYS A 366 22.74 -4.20 -25.53
C LYS A 366 22.85 -5.13 -24.31
N ALA A 367 24.04 -5.20 -23.69
CA ALA A 367 24.24 -5.98 -22.46
C ALA A 367 23.46 -5.38 -21.29
N LEU A 368 23.43 -4.05 -21.17
CA LEU A 368 22.62 -3.33 -20.17
C LEU A 368 21.12 -3.53 -20.37
N GLU A 369 20.63 -3.40 -21.60
CA GLU A 369 19.22 -3.67 -21.92
C GLU A 369 18.82 -5.10 -21.57
N THR A 370 19.73 -6.08 -21.80
CA THR A 370 19.48 -7.47 -21.45
C THR A 370 19.46 -7.65 -19.93
N ALA A 371 20.32 -6.95 -19.20
CA ALA A 371 20.34 -6.97 -17.74
C ALA A 371 19.04 -6.37 -17.16
N GLN A 372 18.63 -5.19 -17.65
CA GLN A 372 17.36 -4.57 -17.26
C GLN A 372 16.16 -5.49 -17.57
N GLY A 373 16.14 -6.13 -18.75
CA GLY A 373 15.07 -7.07 -19.11
C GLY A 373 14.97 -8.27 -18.15
N LYS A 374 16.09 -8.75 -17.59
CA LYS A 374 16.07 -9.80 -16.55
C LYS A 374 15.49 -9.29 -15.23
N VAL A 375 15.82 -8.05 -14.83
CA VAL A 375 15.26 -7.43 -13.62
C VAL A 375 13.76 -7.20 -13.79
N GLU A 376 13.35 -6.64 -14.93
CA GLU A 376 11.95 -6.45 -15.28
C GLU A 376 11.16 -7.76 -15.21
N ALA A 377 11.69 -8.84 -15.81
CA ALA A 377 11.06 -10.15 -15.77
C ALA A 377 10.95 -10.71 -14.34
N ARG A 378 12.01 -10.57 -13.52
CA ARG A 378 11.97 -10.98 -12.11
C ARG A 378 10.93 -10.20 -11.32
N ASN A 379 10.91 -8.87 -11.48
CA ASN A 379 9.94 -8.01 -10.80
C ASN A 379 8.50 -8.32 -11.25
N PHE A 380 8.30 -8.62 -12.52
CA PHE A 380 7.01 -9.08 -13.03
C PHE A 380 6.56 -10.40 -12.40
N GLU A 381 7.45 -11.41 -12.31
CA GLU A 381 7.13 -12.67 -11.64
C GLU A 381 6.80 -12.49 -10.16
N ILE A 382 7.50 -11.59 -9.46
CA ILE A 382 7.16 -11.24 -8.07
C ILE A 382 5.74 -10.66 -7.98
N ARG A 383 5.40 -9.66 -8.83
CA ARG A 383 4.06 -9.06 -8.86
C ARG A 383 2.98 -10.10 -9.22
N LYS A 384 3.26 -10.98 -10.17
CA LYS A 384 2.36 -12.06 -10.58
C LYS A 384 2.12 -13.08 -9.46
N ASN A 385 3.16 -13.43 -8.72
CA ASN A 385 3.02 -14.31 -7.57
C ASN A 385 2.18 -13.66 -6.46
N LEU A 386 2.42 -12.38 -6.15
CA LEU A 386 1.58 -11.65 -5.20
C LEU A 386 0.10 -11.66 -5.62
N LEU A 387 -0.17 -11.46 -6.91
CA LEU A 387 -1.53 -11.50 -7.46
C LEU A 387 -2.18 -12.88 -7.31
N ARG A 388 -1.44 -13.98 -7.54
CA ARG A 388 -1.95 -15.35 -7.37
C ARG A 388 -2.44 -15.63 -5.94
N PHE A 389 -1.75 -15.09 -4.94
CA PHE A 389 -2.19 -15.18 -3.54
C PHE A 389 -3.40 -14.27 -3.28
N ASP A 390 -3.40 -13.04 -3.81
CA ASP A 390 -4.52 -12.11 -3.65
C ASP A 390 -5.79 -12.58 -4.38
N ASP A 391 -5.68 -13.32 -5.48
CA ASP A 391 -6.83 -13.88 -6.22
C ASP A 391 -7.68 -14.82 -5.34
N VAL A 392 -7.06 -15.55 -4.41
CA VAL A 392 -7.78 -16.39 -3.44
C VAL A 392 -8.63 -15.52 -2.51
N MET A 393 -8.01 -14.52 -1.89
CA MET A 393 -8.73 -13.57 -1.04
C MET A 393 -9.77 -12.77 -1.82
N ASN A 394 -9.48 -12.40 -3.08
CA ASN A 394 -10.40 -11.67 -3.94
C ASN A 394 -11.67 -12.46 -4.26
N SER A 395 -11.56 -13.79 -4.41
CA SER A 395 -12.71 -14.66 -4.61
C SER A 395 -13.62 -14.66 -3.37
N GLN A 396 -13.05 -14.82 -2.19
CA GLN A 396 -13.77 -14.75 -0.91
C GLN A 396 -14.38 -13.36 -0.66
N ARG A 397 -13.64 -12.31 -0.99
CA ARG A 397 -14.12 -10.92 -0.90
C ARG A 397 -15.38 -10.71 -1.75
N LYS A 398 -15.39 -11.19 -2.98
CA LYS A 398 -16.56 -11.06 -3.86
C LYS A 398 -17.81 -11.71 -3.27
N GLU A 399 -17.69 -12.92 -2.70
CA GLU A 399 -18.80 -13.60 -2.05
C GLU A 399 -19.28 -12.84 -0.82
N ILE A 400 -18.37 -12.44 0.06
CA ILE A 400 -18.70 -11.69 1.27
C ILE A 400 -19.35 -10.34 0.95
N TYR A 401 -18.80 -9.57 -0.01
CA TYR A 401 -19.42 -8.28 -0.35
C TYR A 401 -20.76 -8.44 -1.06
N LYS A 402 -20.97 -9.48 -1.84
CA LYS A 402 -22.26 -9.80 -2.44
C LYS A 402 -23.30 -10.09 -1.36
N GLU A 403 -23.00 -11.00 -0.44
CA GLU A 403 -23.88 -11.34 0.69
C GLU A 403 -24.15 -10.12 1.57
N ARG A 404 -23.13 -9.31 1.86
CA ARG A 404 -23.28 -8.08 2.62
C ARG A 404 -24.25 -7.07 1.96
N ILE A 405 -24.15 -6.90 0.64
CA ILE A 405 -25.05 -6.01 -0.11
C ILE A 405 -26.48 -6.55 -0.07
N GLU A 406 -26.68 -7.84 -0.21
CA GLU A 406 -27.98 -8.51 -0.12
C GLU A 406 -28.60 -8.29 1.28
N LEU A 407 -27.84 -8.53 2.35
CA LEU A 407 -28.27 -8.28 3.73
C LEU A 407 -28.60 -6.80 3.99
N MET A 408 -27.83 -5.87 3.42
CA MET A 408 -28.10 -4.44 3.55
C MET A 408 -29.41 -4.04 2.85
N ALA A 409 -29.68 -4.61 1.67
CA ALA A 409 -30.87 -4.32 0.87
C ALA A 409 -32.15 -4.96 1.46
N THR A 410 -32.02 -6.08 2.17
CA THR A 410 -33.15 -6.79 2.77
C THR A 410 -33.66 -6.04 4.00
N GLU A 411 -34.96 -5.73 4.05
CA GLU A 411 -35.56 -5.06 5.22
C GLU A 411 -35.73 -6.01 6.40
N ASP A 412 -36.10 -7.27 6.13
CA ASP A 412 -36.37 -8.31 7.12
C ASP A 412 -35.40 -9.49 6.95
N VAL A 413 -34.48 -9.66 7.90
CA VAL A 413 -33.49 -10.74 7.91
C VAL A 413 -33.91 -11.95 8.76
N SER A 414 -35.17 -12.00 9.24
CA SER A 414 -35.65 -13.06 10.14
C SER A 414 -35.56 -14.45 9.51
N GLU A 415 -35.77 -14.59 8.21
CA GLU A 415 -35.62 -15.84 7.49
C GLU A 415 -34.16 -16.30 7.46
N VAL A 416 -33.22 -15.37 7.17
CA VAL A 416 -31.78 -15.64 7.19
C VAL A 416 -31.32 -16.10 8.59
N VAL A 417 -31.77 -15.41 9.63
CA VAL A 417 -31.46 -15.80 11.03
C VAL A 417 -32.06 -17.16 11.37
N SER A 418 -33.26 -17.47 10.87
CA SER A 418 -33.90 -18.78 11.05
C SER A 418 -33.14 -19.90 10.34
N GLU A 419 -32.62 -19.64 9.14
CA GLU A 419 -31.74 -20.60 8.42
C GLU A 419 -30.44 -20.81 9.18
N MET A 420 -29.75 -19.73 9.61
CA MET A 420 -28.54 -19.83 10.42
C MET A 420 -28.76 -20.67 11.69
N ARG A 421 -29.91 -20.50 12.34
CA ARG A 421 -30.27 -21.27 13.53
C ARG A 421 -30.44 -22.76 13.22
N ARG A 422 -31.11 -23.08 12.10
CA ARG A 422 -31.25 -24.49 11.64
C ARG A 422 -29.90 -25.12 11.33
N ASP A 423 -29.03 -24.39 10.60
CA ASP A 423 -27.69 -24.86 10.29
C ASP A 423 -26.86 -25.12 11.55
N VAL A 424 -26.94 -24.24 12.55
CA VAL A 424 -26.24 -24.39 13.83
C VAL A 424 -26.76 -25.62 14.60
N ILE A 425 -28.06 -25.82 14.65
CA ILE A 425 -28.66 -27.01 15.29
C ILE A 425 -28.20 -28.28 14.57
N GLU A 426 -28.27 -28.32 13.25
CA GLU A 426 -27.86 -29.45 12.45
C GLU A 426 -26.38 -29.80 12.66
N ALA A 427 -25.49 -28.79 12.59
CA ALA A 427 -24.05 -28.97 12.84
C ALA A 427 -23.77 -29.46 14.28
N MET A 428 -24.50 -28.93 15.26
CA MET A 428 -24.35 -29.30 16.67
C MET A 428 -24.83 -30.74 16.91
N VAL A 429 -26.00 -31.10 16.41
CA VAL A 429 -26.53 -32.45 16.54
C VAL A 429 -25.65 -33.46 15.82
N SER A 430 -25.25 -33.21 14.57
CA SER A 430 -24.39 -34.10 13.80
C SER A 430 -23.02 -34.33 14.43
N ARG A 431 -22.49 -33.35 15.20
CA ARG A 431 -21.23 -33.48 15.94
C ARG A 431 -21.32 -34.48 17.09
N HIS A 432 -22.45 -34.50 17.80
CA HIS A 432 -22.63 -35.27 19.04
C HIS A 432 -23.46 -36.52 18.84
N ILE A 433 -24.28 -36.53 17.80
CA ILE A 433 -25.18 -37.61 17.40
C ILE A 433 -24.96 -37.92 15.90
N PRO A 434 -23.91 -38.68 15.54
CA PRO A 434 -23.67 -39.04 14.13
C PRO A 434 -24.78 -39.92 13.57
N GLU A 435 -25.10 -39.79 12.29
CA GLU A 435 -26.08 -40.60 11.59
C GLU A 435 -25.82 -42.10 11.75
N GLY A 436 -26.88 -42.88 12.03
CA GLY A 436 -26.82 -44.34 12.12
C GLY A 436 -26.19 -44.90 13.39
N VAL A 437 -25.91 -44.07 14.37
CA VAL A 437 -25.38 -44.47 15.68
C VAL A 437 -26.54 -44.67 16.67
N TYR A 438 -26.50 -45.77 17.45
CA TYR A 438 -27.53 -46.08 18.47
C TYR A 438 -27.52 -45.03 19.60
N ALA A 439 -28.71 -44.77 20.18
CA ALA A 439 -28.92 -43.74 21.18
C ALA A 439 -28.03 -43.90 22.45
N GLU A 440 -27.61 -45.13 22.79
CA GLU A 440 -26.71 -45.38 23.89
C GLU A 440 -25.29 -44.85 23.68
N GLN A 441 -24.91 -44.59 22.42
CA GLN A 441 -23.59 -44.04 22.08
C GLN A 441 -23.62 -42.52 21.81
N TRP A 442 -24.78 -41.91 21.94
CA TRP A 442 -24.94 -40.49 21.78
C TRP A 442 -24.26 -39.68 22.89
N LYS A 443 -23.60 -38.61 22.55
CA LYS A 443 -22.94 -37.70 23.51
C LYS A 443 -23.91 -36.62 24.00
N THR A 444 -24.98 -37.06 24.65
CA THR A 444 -26.07 -36.16 25.10
C THR A 444 -25.64 -35.11 26.08
N ALA A 445 -24.71 -35.42 26.99
CA ALA A 445 -24.18 -34.45 27.94
C ALA A 445 -23.40 -33.31 27.23
N GLU A 446 -22.53 -33.67 26.27
CA GLU A 446 -21.77 -32.68 25.48
C GLU A 446 -22.74 -31.82 24.62
N LEU A 447 -23.78 -32.44 24.04
CA LEU A 447 -24.82 -31.70 23.29
C LEU A 447 -25.59 -30.74 24.22
N LYS A 448 -25.91 -31.16 25.46
CA LYS A 448 -26.59 -30.32 26.44
C LYS A 448 -25.74 -29.08 26.79
N ASP A 449 -24.45 -29.27 27.01
CA ASP A 449 -23.52 -28.16 27.31
C ASP A 449 -23.44 -27.18 26.16
N ASP A 450 -23.38 -27.67 24.89
CA ASP A 450 -23.38 -26.85 23.72
C ASP A 450 -24.71 -26.09 23.53
N VAL A 451 -25.86 -26.72 23.72
CA VAL A 451 -27.18 -26.06 23.68
C VAL A 451 -27.30 -24.98 24.75
N GLN A 452 -26.84 -25.26 25.98
CA GLN A 452 -26.81 -24.27 27.05
C GLN A 452 -25.88 -23.10 26.73
N ARG A 453 -24.72 -23.37 26.14
CA ARG A 453 -23.74 -22.33 25.74
C ARG A 453 -24.26 -21.45 24.62
N VAL A 454 -24.86 -22.04 23.58
CA VAL A 454 -25.26 -21.32 22.35
C VAL A 454 -26.63 -20.65 22.52
N PHE A 455 -27.61 -21.35 23.06
CA PHE A 455 -29.01 -20.86 23.15
C PHE A 455 -29.40 -20.41 24.56
N GLY A 456 -28.62 -20.73 25.59
CA GLY A 456 -29.00 -20.48 26.97
C GLY A 456 -30.18 -21.35 27.47
N LEU A 457 -30.47 -22.45 26.80
CA LEU A 457 -31.58 -23.34 27.09
C LEU A 457 -31.10 -24.57 27.88
N ASP A 458 -31.78 -24.85 28.99
CA ASP A 458 -31.61 -26.12 29.74
C ASP A 458 -32.73 -27.09 29.31
N LEU A 459 -32.39 -28.02 28.42
CA LEU A 459 -33.33 -28.97 27.83
C LEU A 459 -33.05 -30.39 28.33
N PRO A 460 -34.10 -31.24 28.50
CA PRO A 460 -33.95 -32.59 29.03
C PRO A 460 -33.46 -33.58 27.95
N LEU A 461 -32.34 -33.31 27.29
CA LEU A 461 -31.78 -34.12 26.18
C LEU A 461 -31.52 -35.57 26.57
N ASP A 462 -31.09 -35.83 27.81
CA ASP A 462 -30.90 -37.19 28.31
C ASP A 462 -32.20 -37.96 28.45
N ALA A 463 -33.31 -37.25 28.75
CA ALA A 463 -34.62 -37.89 28.81
C ALA A 463 -35.11 -38.20 27.39
N TRP A 464 -34.92 -37.30 26.44
CA TRP A 464 -35.28 -37.53 25.02
C TRP A 464 -34.53 -38.72 24.43
N ALA A 465 -33.22 -38.81 24.66
CA ALA A 465 -32.38 -39.90 24.17
C ALA A 465 -32.78 -41.30 24.70
N ARG A 466 -33.54 -41.38 25.80
CA ARG A 466 -34.04 -42.65 26.40
C ARG A 466 -35.40 -43.06 25.84
N GLU A 467 -36.04 -42.24 25.02
CA GLU A 467 -37.33 -42.57 24.43
C GLU A 467 -37.16 -43.69 23.40
N GLU A 468 -38.07 -44.67 23.44
CA GLU A 468 -37.99 -45.82 22.56
C GLU A 468 -38.26 -45.38 21.09
N GLY A 469 -37.33 -45.73 20.20
CA GLY A 469 -37.44 -45.39 18.79
C GLY A 469 -37.04 -43.96 18.40
N ILE A 470 -36.40 -43.20 19.33
CA ILE A 470 -35.93 -41.85 19.05
C ILE A 470 -34.86 -41.84 17.91
N ALA A 471 -35.01 -40.93 17.00
CA ALA A 471 -34.07 -40.69 15.90
C ALA A 471 -33.41 -39.34 16.07
N GLU A 472 -32.24 -39.15 15.47
CA GLU A 472 -31.50 -37.88 15.46
C GLU A 472 -32.33 -36.73 14.90
N GLU A 473 -33.14 -36.99 13.89
CA GLU A 473 -34.00 -36.01 13.24
C GLU A 473 -35.07 -35.47 14.22
N GLU A 474 -35.59 -36.32 15.10
CA GLU A 474 -36.52 -35.90 16.14
C GLU A 474 -35.86 -34.98 17.17
N ILE A 475 -34.57 -35.22 17.51
CA ILE A 475 -33.79 -34.34 18.37
C ILE A 475 -33.60 -32.98 17.69
N LYS A 476 -33.27 -32.94 16.39
CA LYS A 476 -33.16 -31.70 15.60
C LYS A 476 -34.47 -30.92 15.62
N ASN A 477 -35.60 -31.60 15.39
CA ASN A 477 -36.93 -30.98 15.36
C ASN A 477 -37.30 -30.38 16.72
N ARG A 478 -37.11 -31.10 17.84
CA ARG A 478 -37.41 -30.62 19.19
C ARG A 478 -36.51 -29.46 19.60
N LEU A 479 -35.25 -29.48 19.19
CA LEU A 479 -34.34 -28.33 19.38
C LEU A 479 -34.79 -27.14 18.56
N GLY A 480 -35.19 -27.37 17.30
CA GLY A 480 -35.76 -26.35 16.40
C GLY A 480 -36.97 -25.67 17.05
N GLU A 481 -37.98 -26.46 17.48
CA GLU A 481 -39.19 -25.93 18.13
C GLU A 481 -38.86 -25.14 19.43
N SER A 482 -37.93 -25.64 20.23
CA SER A 482 -37.54 -24.98 21.50
C SER A 482 -36.89 -23.64 21.24
N THR A 483 -36.01 -23.56 20.23
CA THR A 483 -35.36 -22.32 19.82
C THR A 483 -36.33 -21.37 19.11
N ASP A 484 -37.27 -21.87 18.30
CA ASP A 484 -38.34 -21.07 17.69
C ASP A 484 -39.19 -20.38 18.75
N ARG A 485 -39.56 -21.10 19.81
CA ARG A 485 -40.30 -20.54 20.96
C ARG A 485 -39.47 -19.43 21.65
N LEU A 486 -38.19 -19.63 21.86
CA LEU A 486 -37.31 -18.63 22.46
C LEU A 486 -37.29 -17.34 21.64
N PHE A 487 -37.07 -17.44 20.32
CA PHE A 487 -37.01 -16.26 19.45
C PHE A 487 -38.39 -15.59 19.31
N ALA A 488 -39.49 -16.35 19.25
CA ALA A 488 -40.85 -15.81 19.25
C ALA A 488 -41.16 -15.07 20.57
N GLN A 489 -40.72 -15.58 21.71
CA GLN A 489 -40.86 -14.89 23.00
C GLN A 489 -40.12 -13.57 23.01
N LYS A 490 -38.90 -13.50 22.47
CA LYS A 490 -38.12 -12.25 22.36
C LYS A 490 -38.78 -11.26 21.43
N ALA A 491 -39.28 -11.71 20.28
CA ALA A 491 -40.00 -10.86 19.34
C ALA A 491 -41.30 -10.32 19.99
N ALA A 492 -42.03 -11.12 20.79
CA ALA A 492 -43.21 -10.67 21.54
C ALA A 492 -42.84 -9.70 22.66
N GLN A 493 -41.72 -9.93 23.36
CA GLN A 493 -41.27 -9.10 24.49
C GLN A 493 -40.84 -7.70 24.05
N TYR A 494 -40.11 -7.56 22.95
CA TYR A 494 -39.53 -6.30 22.50
C TYR A 494 -40.33 -5.61 21.40
N GLY A 495 -41.27 -6.32 20.81
CA GLY A 495 -42.02 -5.91 19.64
C GLY A 495 -41.36 -6.31 18.33
N PRO A 496 -42.15 -6.78 17.34
CA PRO A 496 -41.58 -7.36 16.11
C PRO A 496 -40.71 -6.40 15.29
N GLU A 497 -41.09 -5.13 15.22
CA GLU A 497 -40.30 -4.13 14.47
C GLU A 497 -38.94 -3.85 15.10
N VAL A 498 -38.91 -3.68 16.43
CA VAL A 498 -37.63 -3.48 17.17
C VAL A 498 -36.75 -4.71 17.08
N TRP A 499 -37.35 -5.91 17.20
CA TRP A 499 -36.61 -7.15 17.14
C TRP A 499 -35.94 -7.36 15.76
N ARG A 500 -36.66 -7.10 14.66
CA ARG A 500 -36.08 -7.14 13.30
C ARG A 500 -34.91 -6.20 13.10
N GLN A 501 -35.02 -4.96 13.64
CA GLN A 501 -33.89 -4.02 13.59
C GLN A 501 -32.68 -4.53 14.38
N VAL A 502 -32.90 -5.17 15.51
CA VAL A 502 -31.85 -5.77 16.33
C VAL A 502 -31.21 -6.93 15.59
N GLU A 503 -31.99 -7.86 15.04
CA GLU A 503 -31.49 -8.97 14.24
C GLU A 503 -30.57 -8.48 13.11
N LYS A 504 -31.03 -7.52 12.33
CA LYS A 504 -30.24 -6.94 11.23
C LYS A 504 -28.97 -6.24 11.75
N SER A 505 -29.07 -5.47 12.81
CA SER A 505 -27.91 -4.73 13.36
C SER A 505 -26.84 -5.67 13.92
N VAL A 506 -27.26 -6.68 14.68
CA VAL A 506 -26.34 -7.68 15.26
C VAL A 506 -25.69 -8.50 14.15
N LEU A 507 -26.47 -8.98 13.17
CA LEU A 507 -25.95 -9.75 12.04
C LEU A 507 -24.91 -8.94 11.26
N MET A 508 -25.22 -7.70 10.91
CA MET A 508 -24.30 -6.84 10.17
C MET A 508 -23.03 -6.53 10.94
N GLN A 509 -23.12 -6.29 12.24
CA GLN A 509 -21.97 -6.01 13.08
C GLN A 509 -21.05 -7.23 13.19
N LEU A 510 -21.61 -8.40 13.44
CA LEU A 510 -20.84 -9.65 13.54
C LEU A 510 -20.25 -10.05 12.19
N PHE A 511 -20.99 -9.84 11.11
CA PHE A 511 -20.52 -10.07 9.74
C PHE A 511 -19.27 -9.24 9.43
N ASP A 512 -19.33 -7.93 9.71
CA ASP A 512 -18.19 -7.03 9.48
C ASP A 512 -17.00 -7.38 10.39
N GLN A 513 -17.26 -7.76 11.64
CA GLN A 513 -16.22 -8.14 12.58
C GLN A 513 -15.51 -9.44 12.18
N SER A 514 -16.29 -10.50 11.86
CA SER A 514 -15.76 -11.79 11.43
C SER A 514 -14.91 -11.68 10.16
N TRP A 515 -15.35 -10.84 9.21
CA TRP A 515 -14.58 -10.57 8.00
C TRP A 515 -13.24 -9.88 8.29
N LYS A 516 -13.20 -8.89 9.18
CA LYS A 516 -11.95 -8.21 9.57
C LYS A 516 -10.96 -9.18 10.24
N GLU A 517 -11.45 -10.04 11.11
CA GLU A 517 -10.64 -11.05 11.78
C GLU A 517 -10.11 -12.08 10.77
N HIS A 518 -10.95 -12.49 9.82
CA HIS A 518 -10.55 -13.40 8.75
C HIS A 518 -9.43 -12.81 7.87
N LEU A 519 -9.51 -11.51 7.51
CA LEU A 519 -8.43 -10.84 6.78
C LEU A 519 -7.10 -10.90 7.54
N LEU A 520 -7.13 -10.69 8.85
CA LEU A 520 -5.95 -10.79 9.71
C LEU A 520 -5.37 -12.22 9.71
N HIS A 521 -6.24 -13.24 9.81
CA HIS A 521 -5.82 -14.64 9.75
C HIS A 521 -5.19 -15.00 8.38
N LEU A 522 -5.75 -14.48 7.28
CA LEU A 522 -5.18 -14.68 5.95
C LEU A 522 -3.81 -14.00 5.79
N ASP A 523 -3.62 -12.82 6.37
CA ASP A 523 -2.32 -12.15 6.35
C ASP A 523 -1.27 -12.94 7.13
N HIS A 524 -1.61 -13.45 8.31
CA HIS A 524 -0.71 -14.33 9.07
C HIS A 524 -0.39 -15.62 8.33
N LEU A 525 -1.39 -16.26 7.73
CA LEU A 525 -1.20 -17.46 6.91
C LEU A 525 -0.23 -17.18 5.77
N ARG A 526 -0.41 -16.06 5.06
CA ARG A 526 0.44 -15.66 3.94
C ARG A 526 1.90 -15.46 4.33
N GLN A 527 2.16 -14.86 5.51
CA GLN A 527 3.53 -14.65 5.99
C GLN A 527 4.26 -15.98 6.26
N GLY A 528 3.54 -16.98 6.82
CA GLY A 528 4.13 -18.26 7.19
C GLY A 528 4.13 -19.33 6.08
N ILE A 529 3.30 -19.20 5.05
CA ILE A 529 3.05 -20.27 4.09
C ILE A 529 4.30 -20.63 3.24
N GLY A 530 5.19 -19.66 3.02
CA GLY A 530 6.45 -19.88 2.30
C GLY A 530 7.34 -20.96 2.91
N LEU A 531 7.25 -21.18 4.22
CA LEU A 531 8.00 -22.21 4.92
C LEU A 531 7.58 -23.64 4.53
N ARG A 532 6.37 -23.82 3.98
CA ARG A 532 5.88 -25.11 3.49
C ARG A 532 6.71 -25.65 2.31
N ALA A 533 7.41 -24.76 1.58
CA ALA A 533 8.33 -25.17 0.51
C ALA A 533 9.47 -26.07 1.01
N TYR A 534 9.93 -25.90 2.26
CA TYR A 534 10.93 -26.79 2.85
C TYR A 534 10.43 -28.22 3.04
N GLY A 535 9.11 -28.41 3.18
CA GLY A 535 8.44 -29.71 3.20
C GLY A 535 8.05 -30.24 1.81
N GLN A 536 8.64 -29.71 0.73
CA GLN A 536 8.35 -30.08 -0.67
C GLN A 536 6.87 -29.89 -1.09
N LYS A 537 6.15 -29.01 -0.41
CA LYS A 537 4.77 -28.65 -0.74
C LYS A 537 4.76 -27.34 -1.52
N ASP A 538 3.86 -27.23 -2.50
CA ASP A 538 3.62 -25.97 -3.21
C ASP A 538 2.94 -24.97 -2.26
N PRO A 539 3.58 -23.86 -1.91
CA PRO A 539 3.02 -22.87 -1.00
C PRO A 539 1.67 -22.29 -1.46
N LEU A 540 1.46 -22.12 -2.77
CA LEU A 540 0.22 -21.58 -3.29
C LEU A 540 -0.95 -22.55 -3.12
N ASN A 541 -0.73 -23.85 -3.37
CA ASN A 541 -1.77 -24.86 -3.20
C ASN A 541 -2.11 -25.07 -1.73
N GLU A 542 -1.10 -25.06 -0.84
CA GLU A 542 -1.32 -25.13 0.61
C GLU A 542 -2.09 -23.89 1.08
N TYR A 543 -1.72 -22.69 0.60
CA TYR A 543 -2.43 -21.45 0.92
C TYR A 543 -3.91 -21.51 0.50
N LYS A 544 -4.19 -21.96 -0.72
CA LYS A 544 -5.58 -22.12 -1.20
C LYS A 544 -6.39 -23.02 -0.29
N ARG A 545 -5.82 -24.17 0.10
CA ARG A 545 -6.50 -25.14 0.96
C ARG A 545 -6.76 -24.58 2.36
N GLU A 546 -5.74 -24.02 2.99
CA GLU A 546 -5.87 -23.46 4.34
C GLU A 546 -6.75 -22.20 4.37
N ALA A 547 -6.65 -21.33 3.37
CA ALA A 547 -7.54 -20.17 3.24
C ALA A 547 -9.00 -20.55 3.03
N PHE A 548 -9.28 -21.64 2.31
CA PHE A 548 -10.64 -22.18 2.16
C PHE A 548 -11.18 -22.70 3.50
N ASN A 549 -10.37 -23.45 4.24
CA ASN A 549 -10.77 -23.95 5.56
C ASN A 549 -11.06 -22.79 6.53
N LEU A 550 -10.15 -21.80 6.61
CA LEU A 550 -10.35 -20.61 7.44
C LEU A 550 -11.63 -19.83 7.06
N PHE A 551 -11.95 -19.78 5.76
CA PHE A 551 -13.16 -19.11 5.30
C PHE A 551 -14.43 -19.85 5.74
N ASN A 552 -14.45 -21.17 5.61
CA ASN A 552 -15.57 -22.01 6.10
C ASN A 552 -15.71 -21.91 7.62
N ASP A 553 -14.60 -21.95 8.35
CA ASP A 553 -14.60 -21.80 9.82
C ASP A 553 -15.16 -20.43 10.23
N MET A 554 -14.78 -19.36 9.51
CA MET A 554 -15.33 -18.02 9.72
C MET A 554 -16.85 -17.98 9.50
N LEU A 555 -17.36 -18.56 8.40
CA LEU A 555 -18.79 -18.60 8.10
C LEU A 555 -19.56 -19.41 9.14
N THR A 556 -19.02 -20.54 9.58
CA THR A 556 -19.60 -21.36 10.63
C THR A 556 -19.62 -20.62 11.97
N GLY A 557 -18.50 -19.97 12.33
CA GLY A 557 -18.39 -19.16 13.52
C GLY A 557 -19.33 -17.95 13.53
N LEU A 558 -19.50 -17.29 12.36
CA LEU A 558 -20.44 -16.19 12.20
C LEU A 558 -21.89 -16.61 12.51
N ARG A 559 -22.32 -17.78 11.95
CA ARG A 559 -23.65 -18.32 12.22
C ARG A 559 -23.85 -18.63 13.70
N GLU A 560 -22.91 -19.34 14.31
CA GLU A 560 -22.97 -19.69 15.76
C GLU A 560 -22.98 -18.45 16.64
N GLN A 561 -22.13 -17.47 16.38
CA GLN A 561 -22.06 -16.23 17.14
C GLN A 561 -23.33 -15.38 16.97
N THR A 562 -23.88 -15.28 15.75
CA THR A 562 -25.12 -14.54 15.50
C THR A 562 -26.28 -15.12 16.30
N VAL A 563 -26.43 -16.45 16.24
CA VAL A 563 -27.49 -17.17 16.98
C VAL A 563 -27.28 -17.03 18.49
N ASN A 564 -26.06 -17.19 18.98
CA ASN A 564 -25.73 -17.06 20.41
C ASN A 564 -26.04 -15.66 20.94
N VAL A 565 -25.58 -14.61 20.26
CA VAL A 565 -25.84 -13.22 20.68
C VAL A 565 -27.34 -12.94 20.69
N LEU A 566 -28.08 -13.30 19.64
CA LEU A 566 -29.52 -13.08 19.58
C LEU A 566 -30.28 -13.92 20.63
N ALA A 567 -29.84 -15.14 20.91
CA ALA A 567 -30.46 -15.99 21.93
C ALA A 567 -30.23 -15.47 23.36
N THR A 568 -29.08 -14.84 23.63
CA THR A 568 -28.71 -14.39 25.00
C THR A 568 -28.96 -12.91 25.24
N LEU A 569 -29.10 -12.08 24.19
CA LEU A 569 -29.26 -10.64 24.24
C LEU A 569 -30.49 -10.22 25.09
N GLN A 570 -30.30 -9.28 26.00
CA GLN A 570 -31.34 -8.62 26.77
C GLN A 570 -31.31 -7.11 26.48
N LEU A 571 -32.37 -6.57 25.91
CA LEU A 571 -32.49 -5.15 25.66
C LEU A 571 -33.02 -4.42 26.92
N ARG A 572 -32.32 -3.39 27.35
CA ARG A 572 -32.85 -2.46 28.34
C ARG A 572 -33.75 -1.47 27.64
N MET A 573 -35.07 -1.59 27.86
CA MET A 573 -36.00 -0.54 27.44
C MET A 573 -35.93 0.58 28.48
N GLU A 574 -35.47 1.77 28.08
CA GLU A 574 -35.73 2.96 28.88
C GLU A 574 -37.22 3.21 28.85
N ALA A 575 -37.82 3.34 30.05
CA ALA A 575 -39.22 3.74 30.14
C ALA A 575 -39.42 5.07 29.41
N PRO A 576 -40.49 5.24 28.60
CA PRO A 576 -40.73 6.49 27.90
C PRO A 576 -40.76 7.63 28.92
N PRO A 577 -40.06 8.75 28.67
CA PRO A 577 -40.02 9.87 29.59
C PRO A 577 -41.46 10.32 29.85
N ASP A 578 -41.81 10.41 31.14
CA ASP A 578 -43.15 10.79 31.60
C ASP A 578 -43.57 12.09 30.90
N ARG A 579 -44.70 12.07 30.18
CA ARG A 579 -45.19 13.18 29.32
C ARG A 579 -45.65 14.42 30.09
N LYS A 580 -45.09 14.67 31.27
CA LYS A 580 -45.35 15.85 32.09
C LYS A 580 -44.12 16.70 32.30
N SER A 581 -43.53 17.22 31.25
CA SER A 581 -42.89 18.57 31.27
C SER A 581 -42.42 18.97 29.89
N THR A 582 -43.14 19.89 29.31
CA THR A 582 -42.73 21.07 28.56
C THR A 582 -41.73 20.96 27.40
N ARG A 583 -42.27 21.26 26.22
CA ARG A 583 -41.74 22.19 25.18
C ARG A 583 -40.27 22.16 24.83
N LEU A 584 -40.07 21.88 23.54
CA LEU A 584 -38.99 22.39 22.66
C LEU A 584 -37.58 21.89 22.89
N ASN A 585 -37.16 20.87 22.13
CA ASN A 585 -36.18 21.09 21.05
C ASN A 585 -36.10 19.86 20.13
N SER A 586 -36.35 20.12 18.87
CA SER A 586 -36.13 19.21 17.76
C SER A 586 -34.62 19.06 17.54
N SER A 587 -34.21 17.85 17.37
CA SER A 587 -33.07 17.32 16.63
C SER A 587 -32.14 16.40 17.43
N HIS A 588 -31.90 15.24 16.80
CA HIS A 588 -30.97 14.18 17.17
C HIS A 588 -31.49 13.12 18.16
N ARG A 589 -32.22 12.14 17.62
CA ARG A 589 -32.26 10.80 18.20
C ARG A 589 -30.94 10.09 17.89
N CYS A 590 -29.96 10.17 18.77
CA CYS A 590 -28.87 9.21 18.85
C CYS A 590 -29.33 8.02 19.69
N ILE A 591 -29.43 6.85 19.10
CA ILE A 591 -29.54 5.58 19.82
C ILE A 591 -28.14 5.25 20.34
N SER A 592 -27.92 5.47 21.63
CA SER A 592 -26.69 5.08 22.32
C SER A 592 -26.76 3.59 22.64
N TYR A 593 -25.98 2.78 21.94
CA TYR A 593 -25.79 1.37 22.29
C TYR A 593 -24.77 1.26 23.44
N ALA A 594 -25.19 0.71 24.55
CA ALA A 594 -24.29 0.36 25.64
C ALA A 594 -23.41 -0.80 25.18
N VAL A 595 -22.10 -0.56 25.17
CA VAL A 595 -21.05 -1.58 24.94
C VAL A 595 -20.98 -2.46 26.20
N PHE A 596 -21.00 -3.77 25.99
CA PHE A 596 -20.80 -4.75 27.04
C PHE A 596 -19.30 -5.02 27.25
N CYS A 597 -18.90 -5.08 28.52
CA CYS A 597 -17.69 -5.77 28.99
C CYS A 597 -17.87 -7.29 28.91
#